data_88fdbb153e8f9c9856975d0cf837dfda
#
_entry.id   88fdbb153e8f9c9856975d0cf837dfda
#
_cell.length_a   1.000
_cell.length_b   1.000
_cell.length_c   1.000
_cell.angle_alpha   90.00
_cell.angle_beta   90.00
_cell.angle_gamma   90.00
#
_symmetry.space_group_name_H-M   'P 1'
#
loop_
_entity.id
_entity.type
_entity.pdbx_description
1 polymer ?
#
loop_
_entity_poly.entity_id
_entity_poly.type
_entity_poly.pdbx_seq_one_letter_code
_entity_poly.pdbx_strand_id
1 'polypeptide(L)'
;ETLPALLKSALTEYYRVDNMENYDEMLRAMGFFTFKYGKIDWVESNNEYWLEQDARLRTDFNITTGIKSAEIEKFKRKSVMKTYYQKAGIPTARWCVTADVTEAQAFAKTVGWPVIAKPDNGVGANGTHKFKNKTELNKFFQQEGPNAANYILEEFVDGEIVTFDGVADANAEPI
;
A
#
# COMPACT_ATOMS: atom_id res chain seq x y z
N GLU A 1 -21.46 12.33 -13.98
CA GLU A 1 -22.16 12.65 -12.72
C GLU A 1 -21.98 14.12 -12.36
N THR A 2 -23.02 14.75 -11.83
CA THR A 2 -22.94 16.13 -11.34
C THR A 2 -22.72 16.10 -9.83
N LEU A 3 -21.79 16.92 -9.34
CA LEU A 3 -21.57 17.06 -7.90
C LEU A 3 -22.87 17.56 -7.21
N PRO A 4 -23.24 17.00 -6.05
CA PRO A 4 -24.32 17.51 -5.23
C PRO A 4 -24.15 19.01 -4.90
N ALA A 5 -25.23 19.75 -4.83
CA ALA A 5 -25.18 21.21 -4.60
C ALA A 5 -24.45 21.57 -3.29
N LEU A 6 -24.69 20.79 -2.22
CA LEU A 6 -24.02 20.98 -0.93
C LEU A 6 -22.50 20.82 -1.05
N LEU A 7 -22.04 19.78 -1.78
CA LEU A 7 -20.60 19.57 -1.99
C LEU A 7 -20.01 20.71 -2.82
N LYS A 8 -20.67 21.13 -3.90
CA LYS A 8 -20.21 22.29 -4.70
C LYS A 8 -20.04 23.55 -3.88
N SER A 9 -20.97 23.83 -2.97
CA SER A 9 -20.89 25.01 -2.11
C SER A 9 -19.78 24.96 -1.06
N ALA A 10 -19.32 23.76 -0.71
CA ALA A 10 -18.24 23.55 0.26
C ALA A 10 -16.85 23.56 -0.38
N LEU A 11 -16.74 23.42 -1.71
CA LEU A 11 -15.48 23.41 -2.44
C LEU A 11 -15.13 24.81 -2.95
N THR A 12 -13.87 25.19 -2.83
CA THR A 12 -13.35 26.41 -3.49
C THR A 12 -13.34 26.23 -5.01
N GLU A 13 -12.96 25.04 -5.47
CA GLU A 13 -12.91 24.69 -6.88
C GLU A 13 -12.92 23.16 -7.04
N TYR A 14 -13.26 22.67 -8.23
CA TYR A 14 -13.14 21.26 -8.59
C TYR A 14 -12.71 21.11 -10.04
N TYR A 15 -12.01 20.02 -10.31
CA TYR A 15 -11.60 19.62 -11.65
C TYR A 15 -12.02 18.18 -11.88
N ARG A 16 -12.73 17.90 -12.96
CA ARG A 16 -13.18 16.56 -13.30
C ARG A 16 -12.09 15.83 -14.10
N VAL A 17 -11.72 14.64 -13.65
CA VAL A 17 -10.97 13.64 -14.42
C VAL A 17 -11.91 12.48 -14.76
N ASP A 18 -11.71 11.86 -15.92
CA ASP A 18 -12.53 10.73 -16.34
C ASP A 18 -11.98 9.40 -15.80
N ASN A 19 -10.67 9.31 -15.64
CA ASN A 19 -10.00 8.17 -15.05
C ASN A 19 -8.84 8.60 -14.14
N MET A 20 -8.97 8.40 -12.84
CA MET A 20 -7.91 8.70 -11.88
C MET A 20 -6.68 7.80 -12.02
N GLU A 21 -6.77 6.63 -12.66
CA GLU A 21 -5.62 5.78 -12.96
C GLU A 21 -4.78 6.35 -14.13
N ASN A 22 -5.36 7.22 -14.95
CA ASN A 22 -4.64 7.93 -15.98
C ASN A 22 -3.85 9.09 -15.37
N TYR A 23 -2.56 8.85 -15.16
CA TYR A 23 -1.69 9.83 -14.52
C TYR A 23 -1.61 11.17 -15.27
N ASP A 24 -1.69 11.16 -16.60
CA ASP A 24 -1.69 12.41 -17.39
C ASP A 24 -2.92 13.28 -17.13
N GLU A 25 -4.06 12.68 -16.84
CA GLU A 25 -5.25 13.43 -16.41
C GLU A 25 -5.04 14.06 -15.03
N MET A 26 -4.40 13.34 -14.11
CA MET A 26 -4.04 13.85 -12.80
C MET A 26 -3.03 15.00 -12.89
N LEU A 27 -2.04 14.91 -13.78
CA LEU A 27 -1.10 16.01 -14.04
C LEU A 27 -1.82 17.25 -14.56
N ARG A 28 -2.81 17.11 -15.46
CA ARG A 28 -3.62 18.23 -15.97
C ARG A 28 -4.45 18.86 -14.85
N ALA A 29 -5.06 18.06 -13.99
CA ALA A 29 -5.80 18.56 -12.82
C ALA A 29 -4.90 19.37 -11.88
N MET A 30 -3.73 18.84 -11.55
CA MET A 30 -2.73 19.53 -10.73
C MET A 30 -2.20 20.81 -11.41
N GLY A 31 -1.96 20.75 -12.72
CA GLY A 31 -1.56 21.91 -13.52
C GLY A 31 -2.62 23.01 -13.53
N PHE A 32 -3.90 22.64 -13.64
CA PHE A 32 -5.02 23.58 -13.55
C PHE A 32 -5.04 24.30 -12.20
N PHE A 33 -4.96 23.56 -11.10
CA PHE A 33 -4.97 24.19 -9.77
C PHE A 33 -3.73 25.04 -9.53
N THR A 34 -2.55 24.54 -9.94
CA THR A 34 -1.29 25.31 -9.81
C THR A 34 -1.33 26.61 -10.63
N PHE A 35 -1.86 26.55 -11.85
CA PHE A 35 -2.01 27.75 -12.70
C PHE A 35 -2.95 28.79 -12.07
N LYS A 36 -4.06 28.32 -11.50
CA LYS A 36 -5.12 29.18 -10.97
C LYS A 36 -4.81 29.74 -9.58
N TYR A 37 -4.18 28.95 -8.72
CA TYR A 37 -4.01 29.26 -7.31
C TYR A 37 -2.56 29.33 -6.83
N GLY A 38 -1.60 29.04 -7.72
CA GLY A 38 -0.19 29.00 -7.37
C GLY A 38 0.23 27.64 -6.80
N LYS A 39 1.30 27.63 -6.01
CA LYS A 39 1.85 26.41 -5.43
C LYS A 39 0.82 25.68 -4.58
N ILE A 40 0.70 24.39 -4.82
CA ILE A 40 -0.11 23.50 -4.00
C ILE A 40 0.70 23.05 -2.78
N ASP A 41 0.13 23.17 -1.60
CA ASP A 41 0.79 22.83 -0.34
C ASP A 41 0.42 21.43 0.17
N TRP A 42 -0.73 20.91 -0.24
CA TRP A 42 -1.24 19.62 0.23
C TRP A 42 -1.96 18.84 -0.88
N VAL A 43 -1.66 17.55 -1.00
CA VAL A 43 -2.38 16.60 -1.87
C VAL A 43 -2.67 15.34 -1.05
N GLU A 44 -3.92 14.93 -1.04
CA GLU A 44 -4.36 13.76 -0.28
C GLU A 44 -5.61 13.15 -0.91
N SER A 45 -5.61 11.84 -1.11
CA SER A 45 -6.76 11.09 -1.62
C SER A 45 -7.64 10.51 -0.51
N ASN A 46 -7.14 10.44 0.72
CA ASN A 46 -7.77 9.75 1.85
C ASN A 46 -8.11 8.28 1.55
N ASN A 47 -7.32 7.64 0.69
CA ASN A 47 -7.54 6.26 0.28
C ASN A 47 -6.21 5.54 0.04
N GLU A 48 -5.99 4.42 0.72
CA GLU A 48 -4.76 3.61 0.62
C GLU A 48 -4.44 3.18 -0.83
N TYR A 49 -5.45 2.99 -1.67
CA TYR A 49 -5.26 2.62 -3.08
C TYR A 49 -4.43 3.65 -3.85
N TRP A 50 -4.61 4.94 -3.56
CA TRP A 50 -3.99 6.05 -4.28
C TRP A 50 -2.67 6.55 -3.69
N LEU A 51 -2.15 5.95 -2.62
CA LEU A 51 -0.95 6.43 -1.93
C LEU A 51 0.28 6.61 -2.86
N GLU A 52 0.49 5.70 -3.80
CA GLU A 52 1.59 5.80 -4.77
C GLU A 52 1.38 6.97 -5.73
N GLN A 53 0.15 7.18 -6.19
CA GLN A 53 -0.19 8.31 -7.04
C GLN A 53 -0.06 9.65 -6.30
N ASP A 54 -0.55 9.73 -5.06
CA ASP A 54 -0.39 10.90 -4.22
C ASP A 54 1.09 11.23 -4.02
N ALA A 55 1.92 10.23 -3.73
CA ALA A 55 3.36 10.38 -3.57
C ALA A 55 4.04 10.87 -4.86
N ARG A 56 3.60 10.36 -6.02
CA ARG A 56 4.09 10.79 -7.33
C ARG A 56 3.71 12.23 -7.64
N LEU A 57 2.46 12.63 -7.41
CA LEU A 57 2.01 14.02 -7.58
C LEU A 57 2.77 14.98 -6.67
N ARG A 58 2.99 14.60 -5.40
CA ARG A 58 3.81 15.41 -4.47
C ARG A 58 5.25 15.58 -4.97
N THR A 59 5.81 14.53 -5.58
CA THR A 59 7.16 14.57 -6.16
C THR A 59 7.21 15.51 -7.37
N ASP A 60 6.32 15.33 -8.33
CA ASP A 60 6.33 16.04 -9.61
C ASP A 60 5.99 17.53 -9.46
N PHE A 61 5.13 17.89 -8.49
CA PHE A 61 4.78 19.28 -8.18
C PHE A 61 5.57 19.89 -7.01
N ASN A 62 6.61 19.17 -6.54
CA ASN A 62 7.45 19.61 -5.42
C ASN A 62 6.65 20.05 -4.17
N ILE A 63 5.61 19.27 -3.83
CA ILE A 63 4.83 19.47 -2.62
C ILE A 63 5.66 18.91 -1.46
N THR A 64 5.86 19.70 -0.42
CA THR A 64 6.76 19.37 0.69
C THR A 64 6.07 18.68 1.86
N THR A 65 4.74 18.65 1.85
CA THR A 65 3.92 17.96 2.85
C THR A 65 3.59 16.54 2.40
N GLY A 66 3.67 15.58 3.30
CA GLY A 66 3.36 14.17 3.03
C GLY A 66 4.50 13.39 2.34
N ILE A 67 4.27 12.09 2.16
CA ILE A 67 5.25 11.14 1.66
C ILE A 67 5.42 11.28 0.15
N LYS A 68 6.66 11.29 -0.33
CA LYS A 68 7.03 11.35 -1.75
C LYS A 68 7.39 9.97 -2.30
N SER A 69 7.54 9.86 -3.64
CA SER A 69 7.81 8.59 -4.34
C SER A 69 9.04 7.85 -3.84
N ALA A 70 10.08 8.55 -3.41
CA ALA A 70 11.31 7.92 -2.89
C ALA A 70 11.09 7.15 -1.58
N GLU A 71 10.00 7.41 -0.88
CA GLU A 71 9.76 6.84 0.44
C GLU A 71 8.48 5.98 0.54
N ILE A 72 7.62 6.01 -0.50
CA ILE A 72 6.28 5.42 -0.42
C ILE A 72 6.31 3.91 -0.20
N GLU A 73 7.33 3.19 -0.70
CA GLU A 73 7.41 1.74 -0.58
C GLU A 73 7.41 1.26 0.88
N LYS A 74 8.01 2.01 1.80
CA LYS A 74 8.02 1.68 3.23
C LYS A 74 6.64 1.76 3.90
N PHE A 75 5.67 2.41 3.25
CA PHE A 75 4.28 2.53 3.70
C PHE A 75 3.31 1.67 2.89
N LYS A 76 3.73 1.19 1.72
CA LYS A 76 2.86 0.48 0.78
C LYS A 76 3.21 -1.01 0.66
N ARG A 77 4.51 -1.36 0.63
CA ARG A 77 4.96 -2.76 0.53
C ARG A 77 5.14 -3.39 1.89
N LYS A 78 4.41 -4.47 2.15
CA LYS A 78 4.43 -5.20 3.42
C LYS A 78 5.81 -5.75 3.77
N SER A 79 6.54 -6.28 2.78
CA SER A 79 7.90 -6.78 2.96
C SER A 79 8.88 -5.66 3.36
N VAL A 80 8.79 -4.51 2.69
CA VAL A 80 9.62 -3.33 3.00
C VAL A 80 9.26 -2.80 4.39
N MET A 81 7.98 -2.62 4.68
CA MET A 81 7.47 -2.19 6.00
C MET A 81 8.01 -3.07 7.12
N LYS A 82 7.97 -4.40 6.95
CA LYS A 82 8.49 -5.36 7.94
C LYS A 82 9.99 -5.24 8.18
N THR A 83 10.78 -4.86 7.16
CA THR A 83 12.22 -4.59 7.37
C THR A 83 12.45 -3.38 8.28
N TYR A 84 11.59 -2.36 8.20
CA TYR A 84 11.64 -1.22 9.10
C TYR A 84 11.23 -1.60 10.53
N TYR A 85 10.19 -2.39 10.69
CA TYR A 85 9.79 -2.90 12.00
C TYR A 85 10.89 -3.72 12.65
N GLN A 86 11.55 -4.61 11.90
CA GLN A 86 12.69 -5.39 12.40
C GLN A 86 13.84 -4.48 12.85
N LYS A 87 14.19 -3.45 12.07
CA LYS A 87 15.21 -2.46 12.45
C LYS A 87 14.85 -1.69 13.72
N ALA A 88 13.56 -1.45 13.95
CA ALA A 88 13.05 -0.80 15.14
C ALA A 88 12.88 -1.76 16.34
N GLY A 89 13.19 -3.05 16.17
CA GLY A 89 13.00 -4.05 17.22
C GLY A 89 11.55 -4.43 17.48
N ILE A 90 10.64 -4.08 16.56
CA ILE A 90 9.21 -4.39 16.66
C ILE A 90 8.98 -5.80 16.10
N PRO A 91 8.44 -6.74 16.88
CA PRO A 91 8.17 -8.09 16.43
C PRO A 91 7.07 -8.10 15.37
N THR A 92 7.28 -8.90 14.32
CA THR A 92 6.29 -9.14 13.26
C THR A 92 6.21 -10.62 12.96
N ALA A 93 5.12 -11.08 12.33
CA ALA A 93 5.05 -12.41 11.77
C ALA A 93 6.28 -12.67 10.88
N ARG A 94 6.92 -13.84 11.01
CA ARG A 94 8.03 -14.25 10.12
C ARG A 94 7.53 -14.30 8.69
N TRP A 95 8.39 -13.93 7.74
CA TRP A 95 7.98 -13.76 6.35
C TRP A 95 9.10 -14.04 5.36
N CYS A 96 8.71 -14.29 4.11
CA CYS A 96 9.61 -14.26 2.96
C CYS A 96 8.87 -13.81 1.70
N VAL A 97 9.62 -13.36 0.70
CA VAL A 97 9.14 -13.11 -0.67
C VAL A 97 9.98 -13.95 -1.60
N THR A 98 9.35 -14.82 -2.39
CA THR A 98 10.05 -15.68 -3.34
C THR A 98 9.11 -16.13 -4.46
N ALA A 99 9.67 -16.36 -5.65
CA ALA A 99 9.00 -17.09 -6.74
C ALA A 99 9.40 -18.58 -6.76
N ASP A 100 10.36 -19.00 -5.95
CA ASP A 100 10.83 -20.38 -5.87
C ASP A 100 10.00 -21.19 -4.88
N VAL A 101 9.33 -22.19 -5.39
CA VAL A 101 8.51 -23.09 -4.57
C VAL A 101 9.34 -23.87 -3.54
N THR A 102 10.61 -24.13 -3.82
CA THR A 102 11.50 -24.85 -2.90
C THR A 102 11.82 -23.98 -1.68
N GLU A 103 12.13 -22.70 -1.91
CA GLU A 103 12.33 -21.72 -0.85
C GLU A 103 11.06 -21.52 -0.02
N ALA A 104 9.88 -21.41 -0.69
CA ALA A 104 8.59 -21.30 -0.02
C ALA A 104 8.28 -22.52 0.87
N GLN A 105 8.62 -23.73 0.41
CA GLN A 105 8.48 -24.96 1.21
C GLN A 105 9.45 -24.98 2.40
N ALA A 106 10.67 -24.51 2.22
CA ALA A 106 11.66 -24.41 3.30
C ALA A 106 11.18 -23.41 4.37
N PHE A 107 10.64 -22.27 3.93
CA PHE A 107 10.02 -21.30 4.82
C PHE A 107 8.85 -21.93 5.61
N ALA A 108 7.90 -22.58 4.91
CA ALA A 108 6.76 -23.24 5.55
C ALA A 108 7.18 -24.33 6.56
N LYS A 109 8.28 -25.07 6.26
CA LYS A 109 8.85 -26.02 7.21
C LYS A 109 9.39 -25.35 8.47
N THR A 110 9.94 -24.15 8.33
CA THR A 110 10.52 -23.40 9.45
C THR A 110 9.45 -22.77 10.34
N VAL A 111 8.38 -22.23 9.76
CA VAL A 111 7.34 -21.50 10.50
C VAL A 111 6.18 -22.40 10.94
N GLY A 112 6.00 -23.55 10.29
CA GLY A 112 4.86 -24.45 10.48
C GLY A 112 3.67 -24.09 9.59
N TRP A 113 2.67 -24.98 9.62
CA TRP A 113 1.41 -24.76 8.91
C TRP A 113 0.34 -24.25 9.88
N PRO A 114 -0.62 -23.45 9.41
CA PRO A 114 -0.75 -22.93 8.05
C PRO A 114 0.19 -21.77 7.73
N VAL A 115 0.41 -21.51 6.42
CA VAL A 115 1.12 -20.34 5.90
C VAL A 115 0.14 -19.44 5.17
N ILE A 116 0.33 -18.13 5.24
CA ILE A 116 -0.47 -17.14 4.55
C ILE A 116 0.33 -16.56 3.39
N ALA A 117 -0.29 -16.44 2.20
CA ALA A 117 0.21 -15.57 1.14
C ALA A 117 -0.75 -14.40 0.95
N LYS A 118 -0.22 -13.20 0.80
CA LYS A 118 -1.01 -12.00 0.49
C LYS A 118 -0.21 -11.10 -0.45
N PRO A 119 -0.86 -10.30 -1.33
CA PRO A 119 -0.15 -9.37 -2.18
C PRO A 119 0.76 -8.47 -1.36
N ASP A 120 2.03 -8.37 -1.74
CA ASP A 120 3.03 -7.53 -1.06
C ASP A 120 2.66 -6.04 -1.19
N ASN A 121 2.20 -5.65 -2.38
CA ASN A 121 1.61 -4.35 -2.67
C ASN A 121 0.11 -4.51 -2.93
N GLY A 122 -0.73 -4.36 -1.92
CA GLY A 122 -2.19 -4.50 -2.04
C GLY A 122 -2.90 -3.91 -0.84
N VAL A 123 -4.18 -3.59 -1.01
CA VAL A 123 -5.05 -2.98 0.00
C VAL A 123 -6.10 -3.98 0.48
N GLY A 124 -6.43 -3.92 1.74
CA GLY A 124 -7.42 -4.82 2.36
C GLY A 124 -6.95 -6.28 2.40
N ALA A 125 -7.88 -7.20 2.57
CA ALA A 125 -7.61 -8.64 2.60
C ALA A 125 -7.73 -9.32 1.22
N ASN A 126 -7.87 -8.55 0.15
CA ASN A 126 -8.07 -9.09 -1.19
C ASN A 126 -6.82 -9.86 -1.66
N GLY A 127 -7.01 -11.01 -2.29
CA GLY A 127 -5.91 -11.85 -2.75
C GLY A 127 -5.15 -12.59 -1.65
N THR A 128 -5.69 -12.68 -0.44
CA THR A 128 -5.08 -13.44 0.66
C THR A 128 -5.43 -14.93 0.54
N HIS A 129 -4.40 -15.77 0.63
CA HIS A 129 -4.50 -17.23 0.58
C HIS A 129 -3.96 -17.83 1.87
N LYS A 130 -4.64 -18.87 2.38
CA LYS A 130 -4.20 -19.66 3.55
C LYS A 130 -3.94 -21.09 3.11
N PHE A 131 -2.71 -21.56 3.27
CA PHE A 131 -2.28 -22.89 2.90
C PHE A 131 -2.12 -23.75 4.14
N LYS A 132 -2.82 -24.87 4.19
CA LYS A 132 -2.79 -25.81 5.31
C LYS A 132 -1.68 -26.86 5.17
N ASN A 133 -1.13 -27.02 3.97
CA ASN A 133 -0.15 -28.05 3.65
C ASN A 133 0.65 -27.72 2.38
N LYS A 134 1.69 -28.53 2.16
CA LYS A 134 2.59 -28.41 1.00
C LYS A 134 1.87 -28.49 -0.35
N THR A 135 0.83 -29.32 -0.46
CA THR A 135 0.10 -29.53 -1.72
C THR A 135 -0.63 -28.25 -2.15
N GLU A 136 -1.27 -27.58 -1.21
CA GLU A 136 -1.96 -26.31 -1.47
C GLU A 136 -0.99 -25.22 -1.86
N LEU A 137 0.15 -25.09 -1.16
CA LEU A 137 1.21 -24.15 -1.48
C LEU A 137 1.77 -24.39 -2.90
N ASN A 138 2.07 -25.66 -3.24
CA ASN A 138 2.59 -26.00 -4.56
C ASN A 138 1.61 -25.65 -5.68
N LYS A 139 0.32 -25.90 -5.48
CA LYS A 139 -0.72 -25.55 -6.44
C LYS A 139 -0.76 -24.04 -6.70
N PHE A 140 -0.64 -23.23 -5.65
CA PHE A 140 -0.56 -21.77 -5.78
C PHE A 140 0.66 -21.35 -6.63
N PHE A 141 1.85 -21.86 -6.33
CA PHE A 141 3.05 -21.56 -7.10
C PHE A 141 2.97 -22.03 -8.56
N GLN A 142 2.31 -23.14 -8.83
CA GLN A 142 2.05 -23.59 -10.19
C GLN A 142 1.10 -22.66 -10.97
N GLN A 143 0.10 -22.11 -10.28
CA GLN A 143 -0.87 -21.19 -10.87
C GLN A 143 -0.29 -19.79 -11.10
N GLU A 144 0.41 -19.24 -10.11
CA GLU A 144 0.98 -17.91 -10.17
C GLU A 144 2.29 -17.85 -10.98
N GLY A 145 3.06 -18.93 -11.00
CA GLY A 145 4.38 -18.94 -11.65
C GLY A 145 5.27 -17.81 -11.16
N PRO A 146 5.89 -17.01 -12.06
CA PRO A 146 6.74 -15.89 -11.66
C PRO A 146 5.99 -14.82 -10.84
N ASN A 147 4.66 -14.71 -10.98
CA ASN A 147 3.85 -13.74 -10.24
C ASN A 147 3.80 -14.05 -8.74
N ALA A 148 4.18 -15.26 -8.31
CA ALA A 148 4.31 -15.58 -6.89
C ALA A 148 5.26 -14.61 -6.15
N ALA A 149 6.24 -14.01 -6.84
CA ALA A 149 7.10 -12.97 -6.29
C ALA A 149 6.37 -11.67 -5.91
N ASN A 150 5.13 -11.47 -6.36
CA ASN A 150 4.29 -10.34 -5.96
C ASN A 150 3.58 -10.57 -4.62
N TYR A 151 3.77 -11.73 -4.00
CA TYR A 151 3.17 -12.09 -2.72
C TYR A 151 4.23 -12.18 -1.63
N ILE A 152 3.86 -11.73 -0.44
CA ILE A 152 4.59 -12.03 0.79
C ILE A 152 3.98 -13.29 1.42
N LEU A 153 4.84 -14.25 1.75
CA LEU A 153 4.48 -15.42 2.57
C LEU A 153 4.71 -15.07 4.03
N GLU A 154 3.78 -15.41 4.89
CA GLU A 154 3.86 -15.15 6.33
C GLU A 154 3.48 -16.41 7.13
N GLU A 155 4.07 -16.56 8.31
CA GLU A 155 3.53 -17.48 9.31
C GLU A 155 2.13 -17.04 9.72
N PHE A 156 1.29 -18.01 10.00
CA PHE A 156 -0.04 -17.72 10.55
C PHE A 156 0.08 -17.46 12.05
N VAL A 157 -0.31 -16.26 12.44
CA VAL A 157 -0.42 -15.90 13.85
C VAL A 157 -1.89 -16.06 14.25
N ASP A 158 -2.15 -16.92 15.22
CA ASP A 158 -3.48 -17.06 15.80
C ASP A 158 -3.71 -16.01 16.87
N GLY A 159 -4.86 -15.34 16.84
CA GLY A 159 -5.17 -14.28 17.79
C GLY A 159 -6.35 -13.42 17.35
N GLU A 160 -6.68 -12.46 18.18
CA GLU A 160 -7.67 -11.43 17.90
C GLU A 160 -7.01 -10.29 17.11
N ILE A 161 -7.71 -9.83 16.05
CA ILE A 161 -7.25 -8.67 15.29
C ILE A 161 -7.71 -7.41 16.02
N VAL A 162 -6.75 -6.57 16.38
CA VAL A 162 -7.00 -5.24 16.93
C VAL A 162 -6.37 -4.19 16.03
N THR A 163 -6.96 -3.01 15.95
CA THR A 163 -6.42 -1.84 15.27
C THR A 163 -6.05 -0.77 16.28
N PHE A 164 -5.03 -0.01 15.95
CA PHE A 164 -4.70 1.23 16.63
C PHE A 164 -4.67 2.33 15.56
N ASP A 165 -5.53 3.33 15.73
CA ASP A 165 -5.61 4.49 14.86
C ASP A 165 -5.17 5.71 15.65
N GLY A 166 -4.33 6.55 15.06
CA GLY A 166 -3.79 7.73 15.71
C GLY A 166 -3.43 8.83 14.72
N VAL A 167 -3.23 10.01 15.24
CA VAL A 167 -2.72 11.16 14.51
C VAL A 167 -1.35 11.50 15.09
N ALA A 168 -0.39 11.84 14.23
CA ALA A 168 0.92 12.28 14.63
C ALA A 168 1.21 13.69 14.10
N ASP A 169 2.01 14.45 14.80
CA ASP A 169 2.50 15.74 14.36
C ASP A 169 3.62 15.62 13.29
N ALA A 170 4.18 16.75 12.86
CA ALA A 170 5.25 16.80 11.87
C ALA A 170 6.57 16.13 12.33
N ASN A 171 6.74 15.88 13.62
CA ASN A 171 7.89 15.18 14.22
C ASN A 171 7.61 13.68 14.40
N ALA A 172 6.49 13.19 13.91
CA ALA A 172 5.98 11.83 14.11
C ALA A 172 5.65 11.49 15.58
N GLU A 173 5.37 12.49 16.40
CA GLU A 173 4.92 12.29 17.78
C GLU A 173 3.38 12.15 17.78
N PRO A 174 2.82 11.13 18.48
CA PRO A 174 1.38 10.98 18.63
C PRO A 174 0.75 12.17 19.35
N ILE A 175 -0.42 12.61 18.86
CA ILE A 175 -1.23 13.68 19.47
C ILE A 175 -2.57 13.12 19.96
#